data_be0f0b9aca0ee58a0f8bcb9c5fb42ef3
#
_entry.id   be0f0b9aca0ee58a0f8bcb9c5fb42ef3
#
_cell.length_a   1.000
_cell.length_b   1.000
_cell.length_c   1.000
_cell.angle_alpha   90.00
_cell.angle_beta   90.00
_cell.angle_gamma   90.00
#
_symmetry.space_group_name_H-M   'P 1'
#
loop_
_entity.id
_entity.type
_entity.pdbx_description
1 polymer ?
#
loop_
_entity_poly.entity_id
_entity_poly.type
_entity_poly.pdbx_seq_one_letter_code
_entity_poly.pdbx_strand_id
1 'polypeptide(L)'
;MKKLLALALVLAMSFAALALADTVNVAALNGPTGMGMVKMMKDEEGKDNYAFTLAGAADVIVPSFIKGEFDIVCVPANLASVLYNRTSGNVQVLAVNTLGVLYIVERGETVNSIEDVKGRTIYSAGKGATPEYALRYILSMNGIDPDTDVTIVFQSEHAECLTSIINDPTALAMLPQPFVTVAQTKKDDVRVALDLTKEWDALDTDSGMLTGVVIARKDFVESNPDAVKSFMDQYAASVEYVNANTEEAAELIGSYEIVAAAVAAKALPYCNIVCITGAEMQTLLGGYLAVLAEQDASSIGGSLPNEDFYYIP
;
A
#
# COMPACT_ATOMS: atom_id res chain seq x y z
N MET A 1 12.71 -43.19 -45.17
CA MET A 1 11.39 -42.80 -44.63
C MET A 1 11.33 -42.82 -43.10
N LYS A 2 11.71 -43.87 -42.37
CA LYS A 2 11.66 -43.93 -40.88
C LYS A 2 12.55 -42.90 -40.18
N LYS A 3 13.71 -42.54 -40.74
CA LYS A 3 14.62 -41.49 -40.16
C LYS A 3 14.11 -40.05 -40.37
N LEU A 4 13.38 -39.79 -41.45
CA LEU A 4 12.73 -38.48 -41.70
C LEU A 4 11.50 -38.28 -40.82
N LEU A 5 10.76 -39.36 -40.52
CA LEU A 5 9.63 -39.30 -39.58
C LEU A 5 10.09 -39.01 -38.13
N ALA A 6 11.22 -39.61 -37.71
CA ALA A 6 11.78 -39.38 -36.38
C ALA A 6 12.30 -37.93 -36.20
N LEU A 7 12.89 -37.33 -37.25
CA LEU A 7 13.36 -35.94 -37.22
C LEU A 7 12.21 -34.96 -37.19
N ALA A 8 11.11 -35.22 -37.89
CA ALA A 8 9.90 -34.40 -37.87
C ALA A 8 9.17 -34.46 -36.50
N LEU A 9 9.21 -35.63 -35.82
CA LEU A 9 8.63 -35.77 -34.48
C LEU A 9 9.44 -35.03 -33.42
N VAL A 10 10.78 -35.03 -33.52
CA VAL A 10 11.66 -34.25 -32.59
C VAL A 10 11.52 -32.75 -32.83
N LEU A 11 11.37 -32.27 -34.08
CA LEU A 11 11.10 -30.86 -34.36
C LEU A 11 9.70 -30.41 -33.87
N ALA A 12 8.68 -31.30 -33.98
CA ALA A 12 7.34 -31.02 -33.50
C ALA A 12 7.27 -30.94 -31.94
N MET A 13 8.09 -31.75 -31.22
CA MET A 13 8.19 -31.65 -29.76
C MET A 13 8.97 -30.44 -29.28
N SER A 14 9.87 -29.87 -30.10
CA SER A 14 10.59 -28.64 -29.77
C SER A 14 9.72 -27.38 -29.94
N PHE A 15 8.61 -27.44 -30.65
CA PHE A 15 7.67 -26.34 -30.84
C PHE A 15 6.51 -26.33 -29.82
N ALA A 16 6.38 -27.39 -29.00
CA ALA A 16 5.27 -27.54 -28.07
C ALA A 16 5.55 -26.95 -26.65
N ALA A 17 6.65 -26.22 -26.46
CA ALA A 17 6.99 -25.63 -25.20
C ALA A 17 7.16 -24.11 -25.29
N LEU A 18 6.35 -23.43 -26.11
CA LEU A 18 5.93 -22.08 -25.78
C LEU A 18 4.70 -22.25 -24.84
N ALA A 19 4.95 -22.57 -23.58
CA ALA A 19 3.98 -22.31 -22.57
C ALA A 19 3.71 -20.80 -22.67
N LEU A 20 2.49 -20.42 -23.07
CA LEU A 20 1.99 -19.08 -22.83
C LEU A 20 2.18 -18.89 -21.33
N ALA A 21 3.06 -17.96 -20.96
CA ALA A 21 3.18 -17.61 -19.55
C ALA A 21 1.78 -17.17 -19.10
N ASP A 22 1.28 -17.77 -18.03
CA ASP A 22 -0.02 -17.37 -17.48
C ASP A 22 0.05 -15.88 -17.13
N THR A 23 -1.02 -15.15 -17.45
CA THR A 23 -1.15 -13.72 -17.11
C THR A 23 -1.05 -13.55 -15.60
N VAL A 24 -0.13 -12.71 -15.13
CA VAL A 24 0.01 -12.39 -13.71
C VAL A 24 -1.09 -11.40 -13.29
N ASN A 25 -1.92 -11.80 -12.34
CA ASN A 25 -3.02 -10.99 -11.83
C ASN A 25 -2.53 -10.12 -10.67
N VAL A 26 -2.55 -8.81 -10.86
CA VAL A 26 -2.02 -7.83 -9.91
C VAL A 26 -3.15 -6.91 -9.43
N ALA A 27 -3.24 -6.68 -8.11
CA ALA A 27 -4.16 -5.67 -7.59
C ALA A 27 -3.47 -4.66 -6.67
N ALA A 28 -3.97 -3.42 -6.67
CA ALA A 28 -3.51 -2.36 -5.78
C ALA A 28 -4.65 -1.45 -5.33
N LEU A 29 -4.39 -0.67 -4.28
CA LEU A 29 -5.33 0.34 -3.80
C LEU A 29 -5.18 1.65 -4.56
N ASN A 30 -6.30 2.36 -4.73
CA ASN A 30 -6.30 3.74 -5.20
C ASN A 30 -5.58 4.64 -4.20
N GLY A 31 -4.38 5.08 -4.56
CA GLY A 31 -3.49 5.85 -3.70
C GLY A 31 -2.03 5.59 -4.05
N PRO A 32 -1.07 5.88 -3.16
CA PRO A 32 0.36 5.74 -3.45
C PRO A 32 0.77 4.36 -3.96
N THR A 33 0.15 3.28 -3.44
CA THR A 33 0.43 1.90 -3.86
C THR A 33 0.09 1.64 -5.34
N GLY A 34 -1.05 2.18 -5.82
CA GLY A 34 -1.44 2.10 -7.23
C GLY A 34 -0.70 3.13 -8.09
N MET A 35 -0.45 4.33 -7.55
CA MET A 35 0.27 5.40 -8.24
C MET A 35 1.69 4.97 -8.64
N GLY A 36 2.38 4.18 -7.80
CA GLY A 36 3.71 3.66 -8.11
C GLY A 36 3.75 2.70 -9.32
N MET A 37 2.62 2.09 -9.68
CA MET A 37 2.53 1.13 -10.80
C MET A 37 2.15 1.73 -12.15
N VAL A 38 1.72 3.00 -12.22
CA VAL A 38 1.07 3.53 -13.44
C VAL A 38 1.94 3.48 -14.69
N LYS A 39 3.27 3.61 -14.55
CA LYS A 39 4.18 3.49 -15.70
C LYS A 39 4.26 2.04 -16.17
N MET A 40 4.39 1.08 -15.26
CA MET A 40 4.34 -0.34 -15.58
C MET A 40 3.01 -0.73 -16.25
N MET A 41 1.88 -0.27 -15.71
CA MET A 41 0.55 -0.46 -16.30
C MET A 41 0.51 0.07 -17.74
N LYS A 42 1.07 1.27 -17.98
CA LYS A 42 1.14 1.87 -19.31
C LYS A 42 2.00 1.07 -20.27
N ASP A 43 3.15 0.62 -19.82
CA ASP A 43 4.10 -0.14 -20.65
C ASP A 43 3.58 -1.54 -21.02
N GLU A 44 2.66 -2.08 -20.23
CA GLU A 44 2.04 -3.40 -20.42
C GLU A 44 0.68 -3.34 -21.13
N GLU A 45 0.17 -2.14 -21.48
CA GLU A 45 -1.07 -2.00 -22.24
C GLU A 45 -1.02 -2.78 -23.57
N GLY A 46 -2.02 -3.62 -23.79
CA GLY A 46 -2.14 -4.44 -25.02
C GLY A 46 -1.24 -5.67 -25.04
N LYS A 47 -0.61 -6.00 -23.91
CA LYS A 47 0.12 -7.25 -23.72
C LYS A 47 -0.64 -8.15 -22.74
N ASP A 48 -0.42 -9.46 -22.82
CA ASP A 48 -1.08 -10.46 -21.98
C ASP A 48 -0.24 -10.87 -20.74
N ASN A 49 0.83 -10.11 -20.42
CA ASN A 49 1.72 -10.45 -19.32
C ASN A 49 1.08 -10.19 -17.94
N TYR A 50 0.31 -9.12 -17.82
CA TYR A 50 -0.31 -8.70 -16.56
C TYR A 50 -1.75 -8.27 -16.74
N ALA A 51 -2.58 -8.58 -15.73
CA ALA A 51 -3.91 -8.03 -15.56
C ALA A 51 -3.95 -7.19 -14.28
N PHE A 52 -4.16 -5.88 -14.40
CA PHE A 52 -4.16 -4.96 -13.28
C PHE A 52 -5.57 -4.63 -12.81
N THR A 53 -5.76 -4.61 -11.48
CA THR A 53 -7.01 -4.20 -10.83
C THR A 53 -6.70 -3.13 -9.79
N LEU A 54 -7.43 -2.02 -9.83
CA LEU A 54 -7.38 -0.96 -8.82
C LEU A 54 -8.66 -0.97 -7.99
N ALA A 55 -8.54 -0.80 -6.67
CA ALA A 55 -9.65 -0.84 -5.74
C ALA A 55 -9.57 0.30 -4.69
N GLY A 56 -10.73 0.72 -4.17
CA GLY A 56 -10.80 1.78 -3.17
C GLY A 56 -10.38 1.34 -1.76
N ALA A 57 -10.50 0.05 -1.44
CA ALA A 57 -10.20 -0.49 -0.12
C ALA A 57 -9.68 -1.94 -0.18
N ALA A 58 -8.94 -2.36 0.85
CA ALA A 58 -8.29 -3.67 0.89
C ALA A 58 -9.28 -4.84 1.00
N ASP A 59 -10.44 -4.63 1.62
CA ASP A 59 -11.49 -5.65 1.77
C ASP A 59 -12.11 -6.08 0.43
N VAL A 60 -11.96 -5.27 -0.61
CA VAL A 60 -12.38 -5.61 -1.98
C VAL A 60 -11.43 -6.65 -2.62
N ILE A 61 -10.11 -6.54 -2.40
CA ILE A 61 -9.10 -7.39 -3.06
C ILE A 61 -8.67 -8.59 -2.23
N VAL A 62 -8.68 -8.49 -0.89
CA VAL A 62 -8.18 -9.54 0.00
C VAL A 62 -8.91 -10.88 -0.16
N PRO A 63 -10.25 -10.95 -0.26
CA PRO A 63 -10.93 -12.23 -0.46
C PRO A 63 -10.51 -12.95 -1.76
N SER A 64 -10.32 -12.20 -2.85
CA SER A 64 -9.88 -12.73 -4.14
C SER A 64 -8.40 -13.16 -4.10
N PHE A 65 -7.55 -12.44 -3.38
CA PHE A 65 -6.16 -12.85 -3.16
C PHE A 65 -6.06 -14.18 -2.39
N ILE A 66 -6.83 -14.33 -1.31
CA ILE A 66 -6.87 -15.58 -0.52
C ILE A 66 -7.38 -16.78 -1.35
N LYS A 67 -8.30 -16.53 -2.29
CA LYS A 67 -8.79 -17.56 -3.21
C LYS A 67 -7.82 -17.89 -4.35
N GLY A 68 -6.74 -17.13 -4.52
CA GLY A 68 -5.79 -17.29 -5.61
C GLY A 68 -6.21 -16.65 -6.94
N GLU A 69 -7.17 -15.70 -6.91
CA GLU A 69 -7.59 -14.94 -8.08
C GLU A 69 -6.61 -13.80 -8.41
N PHE A 70 -5.82 -13.36 -7.43
CA PHE A 70 -4.66 -12.47 -7.60
C PHE A 70 -3.39 -13.18 -7.17
N ASP A 71 -2.30 -12.93 -7.89
CA ASP A 71 -0.96 -13.47 -7.63
C ASP A 71 -0.13 -12.51 -6.78
N ILE A 72 -0.24 -11.21 -7.07
CA ILE A 72 0.48 -10.12 -6.41
C ILE A 72 -0.53 -9.02 -6.01
N VAL A 73 -0.44 -8.53 -4.79
CA VAL A 73 -1.30 -7.42 -4.34
C VAL A 73 -0.52 -6.39 -3.53
N CYS A 74 -0.92 -5.12 -3.62
CA CYS A 74 -0.42 -4.04 -2.78
C CYS A 74 -1.43 -3.77 -1.67
N VAL A 75 -1.00 -3.93 -0.41
CA VAL A 75 -1.86 -3.86 0.77
C VAL A 75 -1.21 -3.03 1.89
N PRO A 76 -1.99 -2.59 2.91
CA PRO A 76 -1.43 -2.03 4.13
C PRO A 76 -0.40 -2.96 4.79
N ALA A 77 0.66 -2.38 5.34
CA ALA A 77 1.82 -3.13 5.82
C ALA A 77 1.48 -4.18 6.91
N ASN A 78 0.63 -3.84 7.89
CA ASN A 78 0.20 -4.78 8.91
C ASN A 78 -0.65 -5.92 8.35
N LEU A 79 -1.47 -5.63 7.32
CA LEU A 79 -2.36 -6.63 6.73
C LEU A 79 -1.59 -7.76 6.04
N ALA A 80 -0.39 -7.49 5.54
CA ALA A 80 0.50 -8.53 5.01
C ALA A 80 0.81 -9.61 6.07
N SER A 81 1.14 -9.20 7.30
CA SER A 81 1.36 -10.11 8.44
C SER A 81 0.07 -10.85 8.84
N VAL A 82 -1.06 -10.14 8.89
CA VAL A 82 -2.36 -10.76 9.15
C VAL A 82 -2.68 -11.85 8.12
N LEU A 83 -2.42 -11.59 6.85
CA LEU A 83 -2.63 -12.54 5.76
C LEU A 83 -1.67 -13.73 5.86
N TYR A 84 -0.38 -13.48 6.15
CA TYR A 84 0.59 -14.54 6.39
C TYR A 84 0.11 -15.51 7.48
N ASN A 85 -0.29 -14.98 8.63
CA ASN A 85 -0.79 -15.79 9.75
C ASN A 85 -2.09 -16.55 9.41
N ARG A 86 -3.03 -15.90 8.70
CA ARG A 86 -4.31 -16.52 8.31
C ARG A 86 -4.19 -17.58 7.21
N THR A 87 -3.19 -17.46 6.36
CA THR A 87 -2.95 -18.40 5.24
C THR A 87 -1.91 -19.46 5.59
N SER A 88 -1.53 -19.59 6.87
CA SER A 88 -0.51 -20.53 7.33
C SER A 88 0.82 -20.37 6.61
N GLY A 89 1.25 -19.12 6.38
CA GLY A 89 2.53 -18.78 5.78
C GLY A 89 2.51 -18.67 4.24
N ASN A 90 1.35 -18.75 3.58
CA ASN A 90 1.28 -18.65 2.10
C ASN A 90 1.29 -17.20 1.57
N VAL A 91 2.10 -16.33 2.18
CA VAL A 91 2.32 -14.94 1.75
C VAL A 91 3.79 -14.59 1.88
N GLN A 92 4.36 -13.93 0.87
CA GLN A 92 5.68 -13.30 0.94
C GLN A 92 5.59 -11.82 0.59
N VAL A 93 6.32 -10.98 1.33
CA VAL A 93 6.48 -9.56 1.02
C VAL A 93 7.63 -9.40 0.04
N LEU A 94 7.34 -8.78 -1.10
CA LEU A 94 8.31 -8.53 -2.17
C LEU A 94 9.02 -7.17 -2.00
N ALA A 95 8.27 -6.14 -1.54
CA ALA A 95 8.80 -4.80 -1.30
C ALA A 95 7.96 -4.02 -0.29
N VAL A 96 8.59 -3.07 0.41
CA VAL A 96 7.90 -1.89 0.95
C VAL A 96 7.68 -0.91 -0.20
N ASN A 97 6.46 -0.48 -0.42
CA ASN A 97 6.10 0.37 -1.55
C ASN A 97 5.62 1.78 -1.17
N THR A 98 5.28 2.00 0.10
CA THR A 98 4.84 3.31 0.59
C THR A 98 5.30 3.47 2.04
N LEU A 99 6.07 4.52 2.31
CA LEU A 99 6.44 4.91 3.67
C LEU A 99 5.28 5.65 4.36
N GLY A 100 5.57 6.41 5.42
CA GLY A 100 4.56 7.21 6.11
C GLY A 100 3.92 8.25 5.19
N VAL A 101 2.58 8.29 5.16
CA VAL A 101 1.80 9.12 4.22
C VAL A 101 0.49 9.59 4.84
N LEU A 102 0.34 9.45 6.16
CA LEU A 102 -0.87 9.80 6.90
C LEU A 102 -0.73 11.16 7.59
N TYR A 103 -1.79 11.93 7.55
CA TYR A 103 -1.85 13.29 8.10
C TYR A 103 -3.16 13.50 8.84
N ILE A 104 -3.13 14.25 9.97
CA ILE A 104 -4.33 14.85 10.52
C ILE A 104 -4.54 16.18 9.82
N VAL A 105 -5.73 16.35 9.25
CA VAL A 105 -6.16 17.59 8.63
C VAL A 105 -7.31 18.19 9.41
N GLU A 106 -7.38 19.53 9.43
CA GLU A 106 -8.46 20.28 10.03
C GLU A 106 -8.88 21.45 9.15
N ARG A 107 -10.03 22.04 9.48
CA ARG A 107 -10.44 23.36 9.00
C ARG A 107 -10.20 24.38 10.12
N GLY A 108 -9.34 25.37 9.84
CA GLY A 108 -8.92 26.33 10.84
C GLY A 108 -7.51 26.08 11.38
N GLU A 109 -7.24 26.56 12.60
CA GLU A 109 -5.90 26.57 13.22
C GLU A 109 -5.98 26.20 14.71
N THR A 110 -6.65 25.08 15.05
CA THR A 110 -6.92 24.69 16.44
C THR A 110 -6.02 23.57 16.95
N VAL A 111 -5.37 22.81 16.05
CA VAL A 111 -4.47 21.70 16.37
C VAL A 111 -3.05 22.09 15.98
N ASN A 112 -2.17 22.30 16.95
CA ASN A 112 -0.77 22.69 16.76
C ASN A 112 0.21 21.65 17.33
N SER A 113 -0.31 20.70 18.13
CA SER A 113 0.42 19.56 18.67
C SER A 113 -0.51 18.36 18.79
N ILE A 114 0.07 17.17 19.06
CA ILE A 114 -0.73 15.94 19.20
C ILE A 114 -1.69 16.03 20.40
N GLU A 115 -1.37 16.77 21.45
CA GLU A 115 -2.23 16.96 22.63
C GLU A 115 -3.54 17.70 22.32
N ASP A 116 -3.55 18.53 21.28
CA ASP A 116 -4.73 19.34 20.89
C ASP A 116 -5.85 18.47 20.27
N VAL A 117 -5.58 17.18 20.00
CA VAL A 117 -6.61 16.25 19.50
C VAL A 117 -7.52 15.72 20.61
N LYS A 118 -7.18 15.93 21.91
CA LYS A 118 -8.01 15.49 23.02
C LYS A 118 -9.40 16.13 22.97
N GLY A 119 -10.42 15.29 23.20
CA GLY A 119 -11.83 15.70 23.13
C GLY A 119 -12.37 15.89 21.71
N ARG A 120 -11.56 15.62 20.67
CA ARG A 120 -11.95 15.86 19.27
C ARG A 120 -12.49 14.58 18.62
N THR A 121 -13.26 14.77 17.56
CA THR A 121 -13.65 13.69 16.65
C THR A 121 -12.67 13.64 15.49
N ILE A 122 -12.13 12.44 15.23
CA ILE A 122 -11.22 12.15 14.11
C ILE A 122 -11.90 11.15 13.18
N TYR A 123 -12.24 11.59 11.97
CA TYR A 123 -12.71 10.69 10.92
C TYR A 123 -11.52 9.97 10.29
N SER A 124 -11.60 8.64 10.17
CA SER A 124 -10.54 7.80 9.59
C SER A 124 -11.13 6.72 8.70
N ALA A 125 -10.33 6.15 7.80
CA ALA A 125 -10.62 4.91 7.10
C ALA A 125 -9.55 3.87 7.44
N GLY A 126 -9.78 2.62 7.01
CA GLY A 126 -8.82 1.54 7.22
C GLY A 126 -8.85 0.95 8.63
N LYS A 127 -10.06 0.73 9.17
CA LYS A 127 -10.25 -0.02 10.41
C LYS A 127 -9.64 -1.42 10.30
N GLY A 128 -8.84 -1.84 11.30
CA GLY A 128 -8.10 -3.11 11.29
C GLY A 128 -6.88 -3.11 10.36
N ALA A 129 -6.46 -1.94 9.85
CA ALA A 129 -5.31 -1.78 8.99
C ALA A 129 -4.35 -0.72 9.52
N THR A 130 -3.21 -0.54 8.86
CA THR A 130 -2.15 0.41 9.25
C THR A 130 -2.66 1.78 9.72
N PRO A 131 -3.65 2.42 9.06
CA PRO A 131 -4.11 3.74 9.51
C PRO A 131 -4.63 3.74 10.96
N GLU A 132 -5.45 2.76 11.34
CA GLU A 132 -5.95 2.66 12.71
C GLU A 132 -4.83 2.47 13.71
N TYR A 133 -3.99 1.46 13.49
CA TYR A 133 -2.97 1.09 14.46
C TYR A 133 -1.88 2.16 14.61
N ALA A 134 -1.47 2.79 13.52
CA ALA A 134 -0.52 3.90 13.57
C ALA A 134 -1.07 5.08 14.38
N LEU A 135 -2.34 5.47 14.16
CA LEU A 135 -2.97 6.55 14.93
C LEU A 135 -3.05 6.19 16.42
N ARG A 136 -3.55 5.00 16.74
CA ARG A 136 -3.68 4.52 18.13
C ARG A 136 -2.32 4.48 18.84
N TYR A 137 -1.30 4.00 18.16
CA TYR A 137 0.07 3.96 18.69
C TYR A 137 0.58 5.35 19.00
N ILE A 138 0.53 6.28 18.05
CA ILE A 138 0.98 7.66 18.26
C ILE A 138 0.23 8.30 19.42
N LEU A 139 -1.10 8.18 19.50
CA LEU A 139 -1.89 8.70 20.60
C LEU A 139 -1.46 8.11 21.95
N SER A 140 -1.39 6.79 22.06
CA SER A 140 -1.03 6.10 23.31
C SER A 140 0.36 6.48 23.80
N MET A 141 1.34 6.57 22.90
CA MET A 141 2.71 6.96 23.24
C MET A 141 2.82 8.42 23.70
N ASN A 142 1.87 9.27 23.31
CA ASN A 142 1.74 10.65 23.80
C ASN A 142 0.80 10.78 25.02
N GLY A 143 0.44 9.67 25.67
CA GLY A 143 -0.43 9.70 26.87
C GLY A 143 -1.86 10.10 26.59
N ILE A 144 -2.34 9.82 25.37
CA ILE A 144 -3.72 10.05 24.94
C ILE A 144 -4.36 8.68 24.75
N ASP A 145 -5.38 8.36 25.55
CA ASP A 145 -6.13 7.13 25.40
C ASP A 145 -7.01 7.20 24.13
N PRO A 146 -6.75 6.36 23.11
CA PRO A 146 -7.50 6.44 21.86
C PRO A 146 -8.97 6.00 21.97
N ASP A 147 -9.39 5.40 23.11
CA ASP A 147 -10.76 4.96 23.33
C ASP A 147 -11.57 5.92 24.21
N THR A 148 -10.91 6.76 25.00
CA THR A 148 -11.58 7.65 25.95
C THR A 148 -11.28 9.14 25.74
N ASP A 149 -10.08 9.49 25.29
CA ASP A 149 -9.66 10.89 25.14
C ASP A 149 -9.98 11.50 23.76
N VAL A 150 -10.27 10.65 22.77
CA VAL A 150 -10.69 11.06 21.42
C VAL A 150 -11.88 10.23 20.95
N THR A 151 -12.59 10.68 19.92
CA THR A 151 -13.62 9.90 19.25
C THR A 151 -13.15 9.56 17.84
N ILE A 152 -12.72 8.31 17.60
CA ILE A 152 -12.33 7.86 16.26
C ILE A 152 -13.56 7.29 15.54
N VAL A 153 -13.97 7.92 14.43
CA VAL A 153 -15.11 7.49 13.61
C VAL A 153 -14.58 6.89 12.32
N PHE A 154 -14.74 5.56 12.17
CA PHE A 154 -14.30 4.88 10.96
C PHE A 154 -15.34 4.96 9.86
N GLN A 155 -14.88 5.36 8.67
CA GLN A 155 -15.60 5.37 7.41
C GLN A 155 -15.12 4.22 6.52
N SER A 156 -15.89 3.87 5.49
CA SER A 156 -15.52 2.80 4.56
C SER A 156 -14.30 3.15 3.71
N GLU A 157 -14.20 4.42 3.30
CA GLU A 157 -13.14 4.93 2.42
C GLU A 157 -12.67 6.33 2.83
N HIS A 158 -11.46 6.70 2.39
CA HIS A 158 -10.90 8.05 2.63
C HIS A 158 -11.72 9.18 2.00
N ALA A 159 -12.43 8.91 0.90
CA ALA A 159 -13.34 9.88 0.28
C ALA A 159 -14.51 10.29 1.19
N GLU A 160 -14.97 9.37 2.04
CA GLU A 160 -16.01 9.65 3.04
C GLU A 160 -15.47 10.49 4.19
N CYS A 161 -14.22 10.22 4.66
CA CYS A 161 -13.54 11.05 5.65
C CYS A 161 -13.36 12.49 5.16
N LEU A 162 -12.98 12.64 3.89
CA LEU A 162 -12.90 13.95 3.23
C LEU A 162 -14.25 14.66 3.23
N THR A 163 -15.32 13.96 2.92
CA THR A 163 -16.69 14.53 2.93
C THR A 163 -17.09 14.95 4.33
N SER A 164 -16.73 14.18 5.36
CA SER A 164 -17.02 14.49 6.75
C SER A 164 -16.36 15.79 7.20
N ILE A 165 -15.06 16.00 6.93
CA ILE A 165 -14.37 17.24 7.33
C ILE A 165 -14.87 18.46 6.54
N ILE A 166 -15.30 18.28 5.28
CA ILE A 166 -15.88 19.38 4.50
C ILE A 166 -17.21 19.85 5.12
N ASN A 167 -18.02 18.92 5.64
CA ASN A 167 -19.33 19.19 6.21
C ASN A 167 -19.28 19.59 7.69
N ASP A 168 -18.31 19.09 8.46
CA ASP A 168 -18.09 19.41 9.86
C ASP A 168 -16.75 20.16 10.07
N PRO A 169 -16.78 21.49 10.16
CA PRO A 169 -15.56 22.28 10.34
C PRO A 169 -14.91 22.14 11.71
N THR A 170 -15.56 21.46 12.66
CA THR A 170 -15.02 21.22 14.00
C THR A 170 -14.33 19.87 14.14
N ALA A 171 -14.55 18.97 13.20
CA ALA A 171 -13.93 17.64 13.18
C ALA A 171 -12.51 17.67 12.59
N LEU A 172 -11.78 16.61 12.88
CA LEU A 172 -10.49 16.30 12.25
C LEU A 172 -10.69 15.13 11.29
N ALA A 173 -9.85 15.01 10.29
CA ALA A 173 -9.77 13.78 9.51
C ALA A 173 -8.32 13.30 9.42
N MET A 174 -8.12 11.99 9.55
CA MET A 174 -6.88 11.35 9.17
C MET A 174 -6.97 10.91 7.70
N LEU A 175 -6.15 11.54 6.88
CA LEU A 175 -6.13 11.32 5.43
C LEU A 175 -4.73 10.98 4.94
N PRO A 176 -4.58 10.04 4.00
CA PRO A 176 -3.35 9.88 3.24
C PRO A 176 -3.27 10.89 2.09
N GLN A 177 -2.10 11.05 1.49
CA GLN A 177 -2.05 11.55 0.12
C GLN A 177 -2.64 10.50 -0.85
N PRO A 178 -3.30 10.92 -1.93
CA PRO A 178 -3.56 12.30 -2.40
C PRO A 178 -4.79 12.98 -1.78
N PHE A 179 -5.51 12.34 -0.84
CA PHE A 179 -6.76 12.87 -0.28
C PHE A 179 -6.55 14.18 0.49
N VAL A 180 -5.38 14.40 1.12
CA VAL A 180 -5.02 15.69 1.71
C VAL A 180 -5.03 16.80 0.64
N THR A 181 -4.38 16.56 -0.49
CA THR A 181 -4.35 17.52 -1.61
C THR A 181 -5.74 17.75 -2.19
N VAL A 182 -6.58 16.71 -2.29
CA VAL A 182 -7.99 16.87 -2.70
C VAL A 182 -8.75 17.75 -1.72
N ALA A 183 -8.56 17.54 -0.41
CA ALA A 183 -9.21 18.34 0.64
C ALA A 183 -8.85 19.82 0.50
N GLN A 184 -7.56 20.13 0.38
CA GLN A 184 -7.03 21.48 0.20
C GLN A 184 -7.49 22.14 -1.11
N THR A 185 -7.69 21.35 -2.15
CA THR A 185 -8.23 21.86 -3.43
C THR A 185 -9.72 22.19 -3.34
N LYS A 186 -10.48 21.46 -2.51
CA LYS A 186 -11.92 21.68 -2.33
C LYS A 186 -12.25 22.80 -1.34
N LYS A 187 -11.36 23.05 -0.39
CA LYS A 187 -11.56 24.03 0.68
C LYS A 187 -10.23 24.69 1.05
N ASP A 188 -10.15 25.98 0.84
CA ASP A 188 -8.94 26.79 1.10
C ASP A 188 -8.59 26.88 2.59
N ASP A 189 -9.54 26.60 3.48
CA ASP A 189 -9.38 26.61 4.94
C ASP A 189 -8.94 25.25 5.51
N VAL A 190 -8.72 24.22 4.64
CA VAL A 190 -8.17 22.94 5.07
C VAL A 190 -6.64 23.01 5.09
N ARG A 191 -6.07 22.68 6.25
CA ARG A 191 -4.63 22.55 6.42
C ARG A 191 -4.23 21.18 6.95
N VAL A 192 -2.97 20.80 6.72
CA VAL A 192 -2.32 19.73 7.47
C VAL A 192 -2.04 20.27 8.87
N ALA A 193 -2.65 19.69 9.88
CA ALA A 193 -2.41 20.01 11.29
C ALA A 193 -1.21 19.20 11.83
N LEU A 194 -1.20 17.87 11.59
CA LEU A 194 -0.12 16.99 12.03
C LEU A 194 0.31 16.08 10.86
N ASP A 195 1.61 15.87 10.75
CA ASP A 195 2.24 14.86 9.89
C ASP A 195 2.55 13.65 10.78
N LEU A 196 1.79 12.57 10.63
CA LEU A 196 1.89 11.42 11.52
C LEU A 196 3.22 10.65 11.36
N THR A 197 3.93 10.83 10.26
CA THR A 197 5.30 10.32 10.12
C THR A 197 6.23 11.05 11.09
N LYS A 198 6.13 12.39 11.17
CA LYS A 198 6.93 13.17 12.13
C LYS A 198 6.55 12.89 13.57
N GLU A 199 5.25 12.71 13.85
CA GLU A 199 4.80 12.32 15.19
C GLU A 199 5.34 10.94 15.59
N TRP A 200 5.40 9.98 14.64
CA TRP A 200 6.02 8.68 14.86
C TRP A 200 7.53 8.77 15.11
N ASP A 201 8.24 9.50 14.25
CA ASP A 201 9.68 9.67 14.36
C ASP A 201 10.09 10.36 15.68
N ALA A 202 9.22 11.23 16.20
CA ALA A 202 9.43 11.91 17.49
C ALA A 202 9.30 10.97 18.71
N LEU A 203 8.76 9.76 18.55
CA LEU A 203 8.67 8.77 19.63
C LEU A 203 9.98 8.04 19.94
N ASP A 204 11.06 8.34 19.19
CA ASP A 204 12.40 7.77 19.36
C ASP A 204 12.39 6.24 19.36
N THR A 205 11.65 5.65 18.44
CA THR A 205 11.60 4.19 18.23
C THR A 205 12.59 3.78 17.15
N ASP A 206 13.12 2.55 17.23
CA ASP A 206 14.01 1.98 16.21
C ASP A 206 13.27 1.62 14.91
N SER A 207 12.05 2.15 14.69
CA SER A 207 11.22 1.85 13.52
C SER A 207 10.68 3.10 12.85
N GLY A 208 10.52 3.05 11.51
CA GLY A 208 9.83 4.07 10.73
C GLY A 208 8.37 3.73 10.48
N MET A 209 7.53 4.74 10.26
CA MET A 209 6.15 4.52 9.85
C MET A 209 6.08 4.00 8.41
N LEU A 210 5.48 2.84 8.22
CA LEU A 210 5.21 2.23 6.92
C LEU A 210 3.72 2.17 6.66
N THR A 211 3.32 2.39 5.41
CA THR A 211 1.90 2.38 5.05
C THR A 211 1.54 1.21 4.14
N GLY A 212 2.38 0.89 3.17
CA GLY A 212 2.07 -0.10 2.16
C GLY A 212 3.22 -1.03 1.79
N VAL A 213 2.85 -2.24 1.36
CA VAL A 213 3.77 -3.26 0.87
C VAL A 213 3.20 -3.96 -0.37
N VAL A 214 4.10 -4.51 -1.19
CA VAL A 214 3.78 -5.47 -2.25
C VAL A 214 3.91 -6.87 -1.68
N ILE A 215 2.87 -7.67 -1.77
CA ILE A 215 2.90 -9.09 -1.37
C ILE A 215 2.53 -9.99 -2.54
N ALA A 216 3.02 -11.22 -2.50
CA ALA A 216 2.62 -12.27 -3.41
C ALA A 216 2.23 -13.54 -2.63
N ARG A 217 1.47 -14.41 -3.27
CA ARG A 217 1.26 -15.76 -2.75
C ARG A 217 2.59 -16.52 -2.83
N LYS A 218 2.96 -17.20 -1.75
CA LYS A 218 4.22 -17.95 -1.68
C LYS A 218 4.28 -19.08 -2.72
N ASP A 219 3.18 -19.79 -2.93
CA ASP A 219 3.08 -20.84 -3.96
C ASP A 219 3.30 -20.29 -5.38
N PHE A 220 2.84 -19.04 -5.65
CA PHE A 220 3.11 -18.36 -6.91
C PHE A 220 4.59 -17.99 -7.04
N VAL A 221 5.21 -17.44 -5.99
CA VAL A 221 6.64 -17.08 -5.97
C VAL A 221 7.52 -18.28 -6.24
N GLU A 222 7.23 -19.42 -5.59
CA GLU A 222 7.98 -20.65 -5.74
C GLU A 222 7.82 -21.28 -7.14
N SER A 223 6.63 -21.18 -7.74
CA SER A 223 6.32 -21.79 -9.03
C SER A 223 6.70 -20.91 -10.22
N ASN A 224 6.79 -19.58 -10.03
CA ASN A 224 6.99 -18.60 -11.10
C ASN A 224 8.10 -17.56 -10.77
N PRO A 225 9.33 -18.01 -10.41
CA PRO A 225 10.38 -17.08 -9.97
C PRO A 225 10.77 -16.03 -11.03
N ASP A 226 10.74 -16.40 -12.31
CA ASP A 226 11.04 -15.49 -13.43
C ASP A 226 9.95 -14.43 -13.59
N ALA A 227 8.68 -14.77 -13.36
CA ALA A 227 7.58 -13.82 -13.41
C ALA A 227 7.66 -12.82 -12.23
N VAL A 228 8.01 -13.30 -11.03
CA VAL A 228 8.24 -12.46 -9.86
C VAL A 228 9.41 -11.49 -10.10
N LYS A 229 10.52 -12.01 -10.62
CA LYS A 229 11.67 -11.17 -10.96
C LYS A 229 11.30 -10.10 -11.99
N SER A 230 10.63 -10.48 -13.07
CA SER A 230 10.17 -9.56 -14.12
C SER A 230 9.24 -8.48 -13.56
N PHE A 231 8.29 -8.87 -12.70
CA PHE A 231 7.40 -7.93 -12.02
C PHE A 231 8.20 -6.93 -11.19
N MET A 232 9.13 -7.40 -10.34
CA MET A 232 9.90 -6.53 -9.46
C MET A 232 10.81 -5.57 -10.21
N ASP A 233 11.46 -6.03 -11.30
CA ASP A 233 12.28 -5.17 -12.16
C ASP A 233 11.44 -4.06 -12.80
N GLN A 234 10.25 -4.38 -13.33
CA GLN A 234 9.35 -3.41 -13.96
C GLN A 234 8.70 -2.49 -12.93
N TYR A 235 8.34 -3.02 -11.77
CA TYR A 235 7.76 -2.22 -10.68
C TYR A 235 8.76 -1.21 -10.14
N ALA A 236 10.01 -1.61 -9.90
CA ALA A 236 11.07 -0.70 -9.47
C ALA A 236 11.31 0.43 -10.48
N ALA A 237 11.38 0.08 -11.78
CA ALA A 237 11.51 1.07 -12.86
C ALA A 237 10.29 2.01 -12.93
N SER A 238 9.07 1.50 -12.68
CA SER A 238 7.85 2.30 -12.62
C SER A 238 7.89 3.31 -11.47
N VAL A 239 8.32 2.88 -10.28
CA VAL A 239 8.46 3.75 -9.10
C VAL A 239 9.50 4.84 -9.34
N GLU A 240 10.67 4.47 -9.91
CA GLU A 240 11.70 5.45 -10.28
C GLU A 240 11.17 6.49 -11.28
N TYR A 241 10.45 6.03 -12.32
CA TYR A 241 9.84 6.91 -13.31
C TYR A 241 8.85 7.87 -12.66
N VAL A 242 7.94 7.38 -11.82
CA VAL A 242 6.88 8.18 -11.16
C VAL A 242 7.50 9.28 -10.29
N ASN A 243 8.56 8.97 -9.57
CA ASN A 243 9.25 9.92 -8.71
C ASN A 243 10.08 10.95 -9.48
N ALA A 244 10.64 10.56 -10.64
CA ALA A 244 11.48 11.44 -11.46
C ALA A 244 10.67 12.30 -12.46
N ASN A 245 9.48 11.87 -12.87
CA ASN A 245 8.69 12.49 -13.94
C ASN A 245 7.27 12.82 -13.44
N THR A 246 7.19 13.70 -12.44
CA THR A 246 5.96 13.99 -11.69
C THR A 246 4.78 14.43 -12.57
N GLU A 247 5.02 15.26 -13.60
CA GLU A 247 3.97 15.78 -14.47
C GLU A 247 3.42 14.68 -15.38
N GLU A 248 4.31 13.91 -16.04
CA GLU A 248 3.89 12.80 -16.91
C GLU A 248 3.26 11.66 -16.11
N ALA A 249 3.79 11.37 -14.90
CA ALA A 249 3.19 10.41 -14.01
C ALA A 249 1.80 10.85 -13.54
N ALA A 250 1.59 12.14 -13.29
CA ALA A 250 0.28 12.68 -12.91
C ALA A 250 -0.76 12.49 -14.03
N GLU A 251 -0.37 12.66 -15.29
CA GLU A 251 -1.26 12.38 -16.44
C GLU A 251 -1.64 10.89 -16.50
N LEU A 252 -0.69 9.98 -16.27
CA LEU A 252 -0.98 8.54 -16.21
C LEU A 252 -1.92 8.22 -15.05
N ILE A 253 -1.68 8.77 -13.85
CA ILE A 253 -2.52 8.60 -12.67
C ILE A 253 -3.95 9.05 -12.95
N GLY A 254 -4.10 10.20 -13.65
CA GLY A 254 -5.39 10.71 -14.11
C GLY A 254 -6.07 9.79 -15.11
N SER A 255 -5.32 9.23 -16.07
CA SER A 255 -5.85 8.33 -17.09
C SER A 255 -6.36 6.99 -16.54
N TYR A 256 -5.78 6.52 -15.42
CA TYR A 256 -6.24 5.35 -14.69
C TYR A 256 -7.28 5.67 -13.60
N GLU A 257 -7.79 6.89 -13.55
CA GLU A 257 -8.86 7.33 -12.65
C GLU A 257 -8.52 7.15 -11.13
N ILE A 258 -7.23 7.08 -10.77
CA ILE A 258 -6.81 7.01 -9.35
C ILE A 258 -7.15 8.33 -8.66
N VAL A 259 -6.73 9.45 -9.26
CA VAL A 259 -7.09 10.82 -8.87
C VAL A 259 -6.86 11.75 -10.08
N ALA A 260 -7.51 12.91 -10.10
CA ALA A 260 -7.33 13.88 -11.19
C ALA A 260 -5.84 14.28 -11.34
N ALA A 261 -5.35 14.36 -12.57
CA ALA A 261 -3.95 14.66 -12.89
C ALA A 261 -3.41 15.90 -12.16
N ALA A 262 -4.18 17.00 -12.15
CA ALA A 262 -3.79 18.23 -11.46
C ALA A 262 -3.64 18.07 -9.92
N VAL A 263 -4.34 17.11 -9.32
CA VAL A 263 -4.17 16.74 -7.90
C VAL A 263 -2.96 15.85 -7.75
N ALA A 264 -2.79 14.85 -8.62
CA ALA A 264 -1.65 13.94 -8.60
C ALA A 264 -0.32 14.70 -8.69
N ALA A 265 -0.20 15.67 -9.60
CA ALA A 265 1.00 16.50 -9.76
C ALA A 265 1.41 17.23 -8.47
N LYS A 266 0.44 17.67 -7.67
CA LYS A 266 0.70 18.32 -6.38
C LYS A 266 0.96 17.33 -5.25
N ALA A 267 0.33 16.15 -5.30
CA ALA A 267 0.40 15.16 -4.23
C ALA A 267 1.63 14.27 -4.29
N LEU A 268 2.11 13.93 -5.50
CA LEU A 268 3.21 12.97 -5.72
C LEU A 268 4.44 13.22 -4.86
N PRO A 269 4.94 14.45 -4.66
CA PRO A 269 6.10 14.71 -3.81
C PRO A 269 5.91 14.32 -2.33
N TYR A 270 4.67 14.11 -1.90
CA TYR A 270 4.27 13.77 -0.53
C TYR A 270 3.70 12.36 -0.39
N CYS A 271 3.70 11.58 -1.48
CA CYS A 271 3.16 10.23 -1.49
C CYS A 271 4.15 9.17 -0.97
N ASN A 272 5.42 9.53 -0.76
CA ASN A 272 6.48 8.66 -0.24
C ASN A 272 6.50 7.27 -0.89
N ILE A 273 6.34 7.26 -2.24
CA ILE A 273 6.33 6.05 -3.06
C ILE A 273 7.76 5.54 -3.20
N VAL A 274 7.99 4.29 -2.81
CA VAL A 274 9.30 3.64 -2.81
C VAL A 274 9.21 2.21 -3.35
N CYS A 275 10.37 1.60 -3.60
CA CYS A 275 10.50 0.16 -3.86
C CYS A 275 11.72 -0.35 -3.07
N ILE A 276 11.52 -0.62 -1.78
CA ILE A 276 12.55 -1.11 -0.86
C ILE A 276 12.43 -2.62 -0.75
N THR A 277 13.49 -3.36 -1.06
CA THR A 277 13.51 -4.83 -1.16
C THR A 277 14.61 -5.45 -0.30
N GLY A 278 14.63 -6.79 -0.21
CA GLY A 278 15.72 -7.53 0.41
C GLY A 278 15.86 -7.23 1.91
N ALA A 279 17.09 -7.19 2.39
CA ALA A 279 17.40 -7.04 3.82
C ALA A 279 16.94 -5.68 4.40
N GLU A 280 16.93 -4.61 3.61
CA GLU A 280 16.42 -3.31 4.04
C GLU A 280 14.91 -3.37 4.29
N MET A 281 14.14 -3.97 3.36
CA MET A 281 12.72 -4.23 3.55
C MET A 281 12.46 -5.05 4.83
N GLN A 282 13.21 -6.13 5.04
CA GLN A 282 13.07 -6.98 6.21
C GLN A 282 13.30 -6.20 7.52
N THR A 283 14.33 -5.37 7.56
CA THR A 283 14.65 -4.54 8.73
C THR A 283 13.53 -3.53 9.01
N LEU A 284 13.13 -2.77 8.01
CA LEU A 284 12.11 -1.73 8.17
C LEU A 284 10.74 -2.31 8.54
N LEU A 285 10.27 -3.29 7.78
CA LEU A 285 8.97 -3.90 8.02
C LEU A 285 8.96 -4.71 9.32
N GLY A 286 10.02 -5.44 9.62
CA GLY A 286 10.16 -6.19 10.88
C GLY A 286 10.10 -5.29 12.10
N GLY A 287 10.83 -4.17 12.10
CA GLY A 287 10.79 -3.17 13.17
C GLY A 287 9.39 -2.57 13.35
N TYR A 288 8.75 -2.19 12.24
CA TYR A 288 7.38 -1.66 12.26
C TYR A 288 6.36 -2.68 12.83
N LEU A 289 6.40 -3.94 12.37
CA LEU A 289 5.51 -4.98 12.86
C LEU A 289 5.76 -5.32 14.34
N ALA A 290 7.01 -5.25 14.80
CA ALA A 290 7.33 -5.45 16.21
C ALA A 290 6.68 -4.39 17.10
N VAL A 291 6.76 -3.12 16.74
CA VAL A 291 6.08 -2.02 17.43
C VAL A 291 4.57 -2.25 17.51
N LEU A 292 3.94 -2.62 16.39
CA LEU A 292 2.50 -2.90 16.37
C LEU A 292 2.14 -4.11 17.24
N ALA A 293 2.96 -5.16 17.22
CA ALA A 293 2.75 -6.38 18.02
C ALA A 293 2.83 -6.13 19.53
N GLU A 294 3.73 -5.27 19.96
CA GLU A 294 3.87 -4.87 21.37
C GLU A 294 2.64 -4.11 21.86
N GLN A 295 2.04 -3.30 21.00
CA GLN A 295 0.84 -2.56 21.35
C GLN A 295 -0.41 -3.44 21.33
N ASP A 296 -0.59 -4.21 20.25
CA ASP A 296 -1.72 -5.13 20.07
C ASP A 296 -1.32 -6.22 19.07
N ALA A 297 -1.03 -7.43 19.57
CA ALA A 297 -0.67 -8.56 18.74
C ALA A 297 -1.73 -8.90 17.67
N SER A 298 -3.01 -8.57 17.90
CA SER A 298 -4.07 -8.81 16.91
C SER A 298 -3.90 -7.95 15.67
N SER A 299 -3.23 -6.79 15.78
CA SER A 299 -2.94 -5.87 14.67
C SER A 299 -2.12 -6.50 13.54
N ILE A 300 -1.32 -7.52 13.88
CA ILE A 300 -0.45 -8.26 12.96
C ILE A 300 -0.90 -9.72 12.74
N GLY A 301 -2.08 -10.08 13.25
CA GLY A 301 -2.64 -11.44 13.12
C GLY A 301 -2.24 -12.41 14.23
N GLY A 302 -1.73 -11.92 15.37
CA GLY A 302 -1.49 -12.68 16.60
C GLY A 302 -0.02 -12.99 16.90
N SER A 303 0.86 -13.06 15.90
CA SER A 303 2.29 -13.29 16.06
C SER A 303 3.11 -12.64 14.95
N LEU A 304 4.35 -12.28 15.25
CA LEU A 304 5.30 -11.84 14.24
C LEU A 304 5.51 -12.94 13.20
N PRO A 305 5.58 -12.58 11.90
CA PRO A 305 5.90 -13.55 10.85
C PRO A 305 7.31 -14.13 11.01
N ASN A 306 7.53 -15.33 10.47
CA ASN A 306 8.84 -15.93 10.38
C ASN A 306 9.68 -15.31 9.24
N GLU A 307 10.95 -15.71 9.13
CA GLU A 307 11.88 -15.19 8.10
C GLU A 307 11.40 -15.45 6.66
N ASP A 308 10.68 -16.54 6.43
CA ASP A 308 10.14 -16.91 5.12
C ASP A 308 8.99 -16.01 4.63
N PHE A 309 8.52 -15.08 5.48
CA PHE A 309 7.62 -13.99 5.12
C PHE A 309 8.28 -12.96 4.19
N TYR A 310 9.58 -12.78 4.28
CA TYR A 310 10.32 -11.80 3.51
C TYR A 310 10.95 -12.46 2.28
N TYR A 311 10.64 -11.93 1.10
CA TYR A 311 11.31 -12.36 -0.12
C TYR A 311 12.71 -11.73 -0.20
N ILE A 312 13.72 -12.57 -0.08
CA ILE A 312 15.13 -12.18 -0.24
C ILE A 312 15.62 -12.91 -1.50
N PRO A 313 15.82 -12.18 -2.63
CA PRO A 313 16.20 -12.78 -3.91
C PRO A 313 17.63 -13.33 -3.93
#